data_04284914d6521950ee7d3199301862c4
#
_entry.id   04284914d6521950ee7d3199301862c4
#
_cell.length_a   1.000
_cell.length_b   1.000
_cell.length_c   1.000
_cell.angle_alpha   90.00
_cell.angle_beta   90.00
_cell.angle_gamma   90.00
#
_symmetry.space_group_name_H-M   'P 1'
#
loop_
_entity.id
_entity.type
_entity.pdbx_description
1 polymer ?
#
loop_
_entity_poly.entity_id
_entity_poly.type
_entity_poly.pdbx_seq_one_letter_code
_entity_poly.pdbx_strand_id
1 'polypeptide(L)'
;DRVEFFGKETGRVNVLHITQDWERPGQRRGAPLLSPVIETLKQLGRYTDAELMAAVIAGMFTVFIRSQTPENPIGEAIPLEQQVDADDPSSIELGPGAIVGLGDGEDIVVANPSRQNTAFDQFVTAVSRQVGVALEIPYELLVKHFTASYSASRAALLEAWKMFRMRRVWMVQSFCQPVYEEWLAEAVAKGRIQAPGFFEDPARRAAWCGAKWYGPSQGHLNPLQEATA
;
A
#
# COMPACT_ATOMS: atom_id res chain seq x y z
N ASP A 1 33.10 12.77 2.32
CA ASP A 1 33.63 11.99 1.19
C ASP A 1 32.84 12.37 -0.06
N ARG A 2 33.52 12.86 -1.10
CA ARG A 2 32.91 13.17 -2.39
C ARG A 2 32.80 11.87 -3.19
N VAL A 3 31.59 11.48 -3.56
CA VAL A 3 31.37 10.39 -4.49
C VAL A 3 31.73 10.88 -5.90
N GLU A 4 32.74 10.30 -6.51
CA GLU A 4 33.10 10.59 -7.90
C GLU A 4 32.26 9.74 -8.85
N PHE A 5 31.32 10.37 -9.51
CA PHE A 5 30.44 9.71 -10.49
C PHE A 5 31.19 9.27 -11.75
N PHE A 6 32.25 9.99 -12.10
CA PHE A 6 33.11 9.69 -13.26
C PHE A 6 34.56 9.57 -12.80
N GLY A 7 35.26 8.61 -13.34
CA GLY A 7 36.70 8.48 -13.17
C GLY A 7 37.43 9.68 -13.79
N LYS A 8 38.29 10.35 -13.01
CA LYS A 8 38.99 11.56 -13.45
C LYS A 8 39.87 11.34 -14.67
N GLU A 9 40.50 10.19 -14.76
CA GLU A 9 41.42 9.85 -15.85
C GLU A 9 40.71 9.14 -17.00
N THR A 10 39.74 8.32 -16.71
CA THR A 10 39.10 7.45 -17.72
C THR A 10 37.78 8.00 -18.27
N GLY A 11 37.16 8.98 -17.60
CA GLY A 11 35.82 9.47 -17.91
C GLY A 11 34.71 8.43 -17.78
N ARG A 12 35.02 7.22 -17.28
CA ARG A 12 34.03 6.17 -17.11
C ARG A 12 33.11 6.44 -15.95
N VAL A 13 31.89 5.95 -16.06
CA VAL A 13 30.89 6.04 -14.99
C VAL A 13 31.27 5.08 -13.88
N ASN A 14 31.62 5.59 -12.70
CA ASN A 14 31.94 4.78 -11.52
C ASN A 14 30.72 4.48 -10.67
N VAL A 15 29.66 5.28 -10.80
CA VAL A 15 28.44 5.17 -9.99
C VAL A 15 27.22 5.34 -10.87
N LEU A 16 26.34 4.37 -10.85
CA LEU A 16 25.04 4.47 -11.49
C LEU A 16 24.08 5.18 -10.51
N HIS A 17 23.71 6.41 -10.84
CA HIS A 17 22.72 7.16 -10.08
C HIS A 17 21.35 6.96 -10.72
N ILE A 18 20.60 5.99 -10.20
CA ILE A 18 19.31 5.59 -10.75
C ILE A 18 18.22 6.41 -10.06
N THR A 19 17.58 7.29 -10.83
CA THR A 19 16.45 8.11 -10.37
C THR A 19 15.44 8.21 -11.49
N GLN A 20 14.17 8.12 -11.15
CA GLN A 20 13.12 8.13 -12.17
C GLN A 20 12.68 9.56 -12.51
N ASP A 21 12.47 10.39 -11.49
CA ASP A 21 11.84 11.70 -11.67
C ASP A 21 12.73 12.82 -11.15
N TRP A 22 13.01 13.77 -12.04
CA TRP A 22 13.69 15.01 -11.74
C TRP A 22 12.65 16.14 -11.79
N GLU A 23 12.18 16.57 -10.63
CA GLU A 23 11.15 17.61 -10.54
C GLU A 23 11.73 19.03 -10.65
N ARG A 24 13.02 19.19 -10.30
CA ARG A 24 13.67 20.51 -10.27
C ARG A 24 15.16 20.42 -10.58
N PRO A 25 15.74 21.48 -11.18
CA PRO A 25 17.17 21.59 -11.38
C PRO A 25 17.93 21.50 -10.05
N GLY A 26 19.06 20.76 -10.04
CA GLY A 26 19.90 20.58 -8.84
C GLY A 26 19.39 19.55 -7.83
N GLN A 27 18.32 18.87 -8.11
CA GLN A 27 17.86 17.75 -7.29
C GLN A 27 18.88 16.63 -7.32
N ARG A 28 19.29 16.13 -6.14
CA ARG A 28 20.31 15.09 -6.01
C ARG A 28 19.74 13.70 -5.76
N ARG A 29 18.47 13.62 -5.39
CA ARG A 29 17.75 12.36 -5.13
C ARG A 29 16.40 12.43 -5.80
N GLY A 30 15.94 11.32 -6.36
CA GLY A 30 14.58 11.19 -6.87
C GLY A 30 13.55 11.26 -5.76
N ALA A 31 12.32 11.62 -6.09
CA ALA A 31 11.19 11.51 -5.18
C ALA A 31 10.81 10.02 -5.02
N PRO A 32 10.56 9.54 -3.79
CA PRO A 32 10.05 8.18 -3.61
C PRO A 32 8.69 8.02 -4.29
N LEU A 33 8.47 6.90 -4.97
CA LEU A 33 7.22 6.59 -5.66
C LEU A 33 5.98 6.72 -4.77
N LEU A 34 6.11 6.37 -3.48
CA LEU A 34 5.02 6.43 -2.51
C LEU A 34 4.84 7.82 -1.88
N SER A 35 5.74 8.77 -2.17
CA SER A 35 5.69 10.11 -1.56
C SER A 35 4.30 10.78 -1.63
N PRO A 36 3.60 10.80 -2.78
CA PRO A 36 2.29 11.45 -2.89
C PRO A 36 1.16 10.75 -2.12
N VAL A 37 1.35 9.49 -1.73
CA VAL A 37 0.29 8.68 -1.10
C VAL A 37 0.54 8.35 0.37
N ILE A 38 1.72 8.66 0.91
CA ILE A 38 2.08 8.32 2.30
C ILE A 38 1.07 8.88 3.30
N GLU A 39 0.71 10.15 3.18
CA GLU A 39 -0.23 10.79 4.11
C GLU A 39 -1.64 10.21 3.96
N THR A 40 -2.07 9.96 2.74
CA THR A 40 -3.38 9.32 2.45
C THR A 40 -3.46 7.92 3.03
N LEU A 41 -2.41 7.11 2.89
CA LEU A 41 -2.35 5.77 3.49
C LEU A 41 -2.36 5.81 5.02
N LYS A 42 -1.66 6.78 5.62
CA LYS A 42 -1.65 6.99 7.06
C LYS A 42 -3.02 7.40 7.59
N GLN A 43 -3.73 8.28 6.88
CA GLN A 43 -5.10 8.68 7.23
C GLN A 43 -6.07 7.51 7.10
N LEU A 44 -5.93 6.70 6.05
CA LEU A 44 -6.74 5.49 5.86
C LEU A 44 -6.54 4.50 7.02
N GLY A 45 -5.29 4.26 7.43
CA GLY A 45 -4.98 3.42 8.59
C GLY A 45 -5.66 3.93 9.86
N ARG A 46 -5.50 5.21 10.20
CA ARG A 46 -6.15 5.83 11.37
C ARG A 46 -7.68 5.74 11.32
N TYR A 47 -8.26 5.91 10.16
CA TYR A 47 -9.70 5.78 9.98
C TYR A 47 -10.16 4.35 10.21
N THR A 48 -9.45 3.37 9.66
CA THR A 48 -9.74 1.95 9.86
C THR A 48 -9.63 1.55 11.34
N ASP A 49 -8.61 2.02 12.04
CA ASP A 49 -8.43 1.79 13.47
C ASP A 49 -9.60 2.40 14.29
N ALA A 50 -10.00 3.63 13.95
CA ALA A 50 -11.13 4.30 14.60
C ALA A 50 -12.46 3.57 14.37
N GLU A 51 -12.72 3.06 13.18
CA GLU A 51 -13.91 2.29 12.87
C GLU A 51 -13.92 0.92 13.58
N LEU A 52 -12.76 0.28 13.66
CA LEU A 52 -12.62 -0.96 14.42
C LEU A 52 -12.93 -0.74 15.90
N MET A 53 -12.37 0.32 16.49
CA MET A 53 -12.67 0.70 17.89
C MET A 53 -14.14 1.06 18.08
N ALA A 54 -14.73 1.79 17.15
CA ALA A 54 -16.17 2.11 17.19
C ALA A 54 -17.03 0.83 17.13
N ALA A 55 -16.65 -0.15 16.30
CA ALA A 55 -17.35 -1.44 16.21
C ALA A 55 -17.21 -2.25 17.49
N VAL A 56 -16.04 -2.26 18.13
CA VAL A 56 -15.81 -2.90 19.44
C VAL A 56 -16.67 -2.24 20.52
N ILE A 57 -16.68 -0.93 20.61
CA ILE A 57 -17.49 -0.17 21.57
C ILE A 57 -19.00 -0.39 21.34
N ALA A 58 -19.42 -0.42 20.07
CA ALA A 58 -20.82 -0.69 19.73
C ALA A 58 -21.25 -2.14 20.10
N GLY A 59 -20.30 -3.08 20.09
CA GLY A 59 -20.51 -4.46 20.55
C GLY A 59 -20.55 -4.61 22.08
N MET A 60 -20.03 -3.64 22.80
CA MET A 60 -20.13 -3.59 24.25
C MET A 60 -21.43 -2.87 24.64
N PHE A 61 -22.41 -3.63 25.16
CA PHE A 61 -23.65 -3.05 25.68
C PHE A 61 -23.30 -2.22 26.91
N THR A 62 -23.30 -0.89 26.79
CA THR A 62 -23.13 -0.01 27.95
C THR A 62 -24.52 0.43 28.42
N VAL A 63 -24.92 -0.08 29.56
CA VAL A 63 -26.16 0.27 30.23
C VAL A 63 -25.83 1.22 31.37
N PHE A 64 -26.39 2.43 31.36
CA PHE A 64 -26.32 3.36 32.50
C PHE A 64 -27.60 3.22 33.29
N ILE A 65 -27.47 2.97 34.59
CA ILE A 65 -28.57 2.97 35.51
C ILE A 65 -28.64 4.35 36.14
N ARG A 66 -29.77 5.03 35.97
CA ARG A 66 -30.02 6.31 36.58
C ARG A 66 -30.98 6.12 37.78
N SER A 67 -30.49 6.37 38.98
CA SER A 67 -31.31 6.38 40.20
C SER A 67 -31.80 7.80 40.51
N GLN A 68 -33.07 7.93 40.89
CA GLN A 68 -33.65 9.16 41.38
C GLN A 68 -33.57 9.29 42.89
N THR A 69 -33.28 8.18 43.59
CA THR A 69 -33.17 8.13 45.05
C THR A 69 -31.76 7.67 45.44
N PRO A 70 -30.94 8.55 46.09
CA PRO A 70 -29.57 8.15 46.45
C PRO A 70 -29.48 7.15 47.64
N GLU A 71 -30.59 6.72 48.21
CA GLU A 71 -30.60 5.91 49.43
C GLU A 71 -30.73 4.38 49.22
N ASN A 72 -30.84 3.92 47.97
CA ASN A 72 -30.90 2.48 47.68
C ASN A 72 -29.71 2.03 46.83
N PRO A 73 -28.67 1.47 47.45
CA PRO A 73 -27.55 0.98 46.69
C PRO A 73 -27.97 -0.26 45.87
N ILE A 74 -27.66 -0.23 44.58
CA ILE A 74 -27.79 -1.32 43.58
C ILE A 74 -27.25 -2.66 44.12
N GLY A 75 -26.43 -2.62 45.19
CA GLY A 75 -25.78 -3.80 45.79
C GLY A 75 -26.70 -4.88 46.36
N GLU A 76 -27.98 -4.56 46.73
CA GLU A 76 -28.88 -5.59 47.26
C GLU A 76 -29.51 -6.50 46.18
N ALA A 77 -29.53 -6.07 44.93
CA ALA A 77 -30.13 -6.80 43.83
C ALA A 77 -29.12 -7.73 43.04
N ILE A 78 -27.84 -7.54 43.30
CA ILE A 78 -26.78 -8.32 42.61
C ILE A 78 -26.36 -9.43 43.55
N PRO A 79 -26.28 -10.72 43.07
CA PRO A 79 -25.74 -11.82 43.87
C PRO A 79 -24.34 -11.47 44.39
N LEU A 80 -24.03 -11.82 45.62
CA LEU A 80 -22.77 -11.53 46.31
C LEU A 80 -21.50 -11.93 45.51
N GLU A 81 -21.64 -12.93 44.65
CA GLU A 81 -20.56 -13.41 43.77
C GLU A 81 -20.28 -12.51 42.57
N GLN A 82 -21.17 -11.55 42.27
CA GLN A 82 -21.07 -10.59 41.17
C GLN A 82 -20.94 -9.14 41.65
N GLN A 83 -20.91 -8.93 42.96
CA GLN A 83 -20.66 -7.62 43.53
C GLN A 83 -19.17 -7.33 43.50
N VAL A 84 -18.78 -6.32 42.75
CA VAL A 84 -17.44 -5.74 42.80
C VAL A 84 -17.34 -4.94 44.11
N ASP A 85 -16.23 -5.07 44.84
CA ASP A 85 -16.00 -4.42 46.14
C ASP A 85 -16.41 -2.93 46.10
N ALA A 86 -17.26 -2.55 47.07
CA ALA A 86 -17.84 -1.23 47.16
C ALA A 86 -16.81 -0.10 47.44
N ASP A 87 -15.55 -0.44 47.65
CA ASP A 87 -14.45 0.51 47.89
C ASP A 87 -13.81 1.08 46.61
N ASP A 88 -14.17 0.56 45.42
CA ASP A 88 -13.73 1.14 44.16
C ASP A 88 -14.90 1.38 43.18
N PRO A 89 -15.56 2.56 43.25
CA PRO A 89 -16.68 2.87 42.35
C PRO A 89 -16.29 3.01 40.86
N SER A 90 -15.02 2.83 40.52
CA SER A 90 -14.54 2.91 39.14
C SER A 90 -14.44 1.57 38.42
N SER A 91 -14.64 0.43 39.09
CA SER A 91 -14.47 -0.89 38.52
C SER A 91 -15.79 -1.67 38.36
N ILE A 92 -16.71 -1.17 37.54
CA ILE A 92 -17.85 -1.98 37.09
C ILE A 92 -17.39 -2.76 35.86
N GLU A 93 -17.02 -4.03 36.00
CA GLU A 93 -16.79 -4.91 34.88
C GLU A 93 -18.12 -5.37 34.27
N LEU A 94 -18.52 -4.70 33.18
CA LEU A 94 -19.67 -5.10 32.39
C LEU A 94 -19.23 -6.22 31.43
N GLY A 95 -19.59 -7.47 31.76
CA GLY A 95 -19.41 -8.62 30.87
C GLY A 95 -20.51 -8.71 29.81
N PRO A 96 -20.27 -9.38 28.66
CA PRO A 96 -21.29 -9.65 27.67
C PRO A 96 -22.44 -10.50 28.33
N GLY A 97 -23.66 -9.96 28.27
CA GLY A 97 -24.84 -10.65 28.84
C GLY A 97 -25.07 -10.42 30.33
N ALA A 98 -24.43 -9.46 30.96
CA ALA A 98 -24.74 -9.04 32.33
C ALA A 98 -26.20 -8.57 32.45
N ILE A 99 -26.98 -9.18 33.31
CA ILE A 99 -28.35 -8.78 33.64
C ILE A 99 -28.29 -8.06 34.99
N VAL A 100 -28.63 -6.78 34.97
CA VAL A 100 -28.65 -5.98 36.19
C VAL A 100 -30.10 -5.80 36.62
N GLY A 101 -30.41 -6.16 37.86
CA GLY A 101 -31.72 -5.90 38.47
C GLY A 101 -31.85 -4.39 38.79
N LEU A 102 -33.01 -3.81 38.51
CA LEU A 102 -33.31 -2.39 38.80
C LEU A 102 -34.09 -2.27 40.09
N GLY A 103 -33.72 -1.30 40.91
CA GLY A 103 -34.48 -0.92 42.09
C GLY A 103 -35.65 0.05 41.76
N ASP A 104 -36.53 0.27 42.78
CA ASP A 104 -37.63 1.22 42.63
C ASP A 104 -37.09 2.65 42.33
N GLY A 105 -37.54 3.25 41.24
CA GLY A 105 -37.10 4.58 40.83
C GLY A 105 -35.83 4.62 39.95
N GLU A 106 -35.34 3.49 39.55
CA GLU A 106 -34.22 3.40 38.60
C GLU A 106 -34.71 3.27 37.16
N ASP A 107 -34.03 3.96 36.23
CA ASP A 107 -34.33 3.94 34.82
C ASP A 107 -33.05 3.53 34.04
N ILE A 108 -33.26 2.76 32.98
CA ILE A 108 -32.16 2.33 32.12
C ILE A 108 -31.97 3.34 30.98
N VAL A 109 -30.83 3.97 30.92
CA VAL A 109 -30.39 4.73 29.79
C VAL A 109 -29.38 3.89 28.99
N VAL A 110 -29.84 3.31 27.89
CA VAL A 110 -28.96 2.59 26.97
C VAL A 110 -28.21 3.64 26.16
N ALA A 111 -26.92 3.78 26.42
CA ALA A 111 -26.04 4.48 25.48
C ALA A 111 -25.85 3.57 24.27
N ASN A 112 -26.67 3.77 23.25
CA ASN A 112 -26.53 3.07 21.98
C ASN A 112 -25.62 3.89 21.06
N PRO A 113 -24.32 3.59 20.97
CA PRO A 113 -23.43 4.20 19.99
C PRO A 113 -23.67 3.61 18.60
N SER A 114 -24.96 3.51 18.19
CA SER A 114 -25.34 2.93 16.90
C SER A 114 -24.89 3.85 15.75
N ARG A 115 -23.61 4.02 15.62
CA ARG A 115 -22.98 4.57 14.44
C ARG A 115 -22.71 3.41 13.47
N GLN A 116 -23.76 2.93 12.80
CA GLN A 116 -23.55 2.11 11.64
C GLN A 116 -22.94 2.99 10.56
N ASN A 117 -21.63 2.89 10.37
CA ASN A 117 -20.97 3.59 9.28
C ASN A 117 -21.19 2.84 7.97
N THR A 118 -22.37 3.04 7.37
CA THR A 118 -22.73 2.48 6.07
C THR A 118 -21.84 3.00 4.93
N ALA A 119 -21.08 4.07 5.16
CA ALA A 119 -20.20 4.69 4.18
C ALA A 119 -18.73 4.21 4.26
N PHE A 120 -18.40 3.27 5.16
CA PHE A 120 -17.02 2.80 5.34
C PHE A 120 -16.42 2.25 4.05
N ASP A 121 -17.10 1.31 3.40
CA ASP A 121 -16.64 0.70 2.15
C ASP A 121 -16.49 1.72 1.03
N GLN A 122 -17.45 2.63 0.89
CA GLN A 122 -17.40 3.69 -0.11
C GLN A 122 -16.22 4.63 0.13
N PHE A 123 -15.93 4.98 1.37
CA PHE A 123 -14.81 5.83 1.74
C PHE A 123 -13.47 5.13 1.44
N VAL A 124 -13.29 3.88 1.89
CA VAL A 124 -12.09 3.09 1.62
C VAL A 124 -11.86 2.93 0.12
N THR A 125 -12.92 2.66 -0.63
CA THR A 125 -12.89 2.57 -2.09
C THR A 125 -12.46 3.89 -2.74
N ALA A 126 -13.01 5.02 -2.31
CA ALA A 126 -12.66 6.33 -2.84
C ALA A 126 -11.19 6.68 -2.57
N VAL A 127 -10.72 6.45 -1.36
CA VAL A 127 -9.32 6.67 -0.97
C VAL A 127 -8.37 5.74 -1.74
N SER A 128 -8.74 4.46 -1.88
CA SER A 128 -7.95 3.49 -2.65
C SER A 128 -7.84 3.87 -4.13
N ARG A 129 -8.90 4.45 -4.72
CA ARG A 129 -8.85 4.99 -6.09
C ARG A 129 -7.89 6.16 -6.21
N GLN A 130 -7.87 7.09 -5.23
CA GLN A 130 -6.91 8.19 -5.21
C GLN A 130 -5.47 7.69 -5.13
N VAL A 131 -5.21 6.68 -4.28
CA VAL A 131 -3.91 6.01 -4.19
C VAL A 131 -3.54 5.37 -5.53
N GLY A 132 -4.48 4.67 -6.17
CA GLY A 132 -4.29 4.06 -7.49
C GLY A 132 -3.92 5.08 -8.56
N VAL A 133 -4.62 6.21 -8.61
CA VAL A 133 -4.32 7.30 -9.56
C VAL A 133 -2.92 7.86 -9.34
N ALA A 134 -2.53 8.11 -8.09
CA ALA A 134 -1.21 8.66 -7.77
C ALA A 134 -0.06 7.68 -8.08
N LEU A 135 -0.32 6.38 -8.06
CA LEU A 135 0.64 5.33 -8.40
C LEU A 135 0.54 4.85 -9.86
N GLU A 136 -0.39 5.42 -10.64
CA GLU A 136 -0.70 4.99 -12.02
C GLU A 136 -1.14 3.52 -12.10
N ILE A 137 -1.78 3.01 -11.05
CA ILE A 137 -2.28 1.64 -10.95
C ILE A 137 -3.81 1.67 -10.91
N PRO A 138 -4.53 0.98 -11.82
CA PRO A 138 -5.98 0.85 -11.76
C PRO A 138 -6.44 0.25 -10.42
N TYR A 139 -7.58 0.72 -9.94
CA TYR A 139 -8.15 0.29 -8.66
C TYR A 139 -8.31 -1.24 -8.58
N GLU A 140 -8.79 -1.87 -9.65
CA GLU A 140 -9.01 -3.31 -9.74
C GLU A 140 -7.72 -4.11 -9.51
N LEU A 141 -6.58 -3.60 -9.99
CA LEU A 141 -5.28 -4.20 -9.75
C LEU A 141 -4.79 -3.93 -8.32
N LEU A 142 -5.00 -2.72 -7.83
CA LEU A 142 -4.54 -2.29 -6.51
C LEU A 142 -5.15 -3.15 -5.40
N VAL A 143 -6.47 -3.39 -5.48
CA VAL A 143 -7.20 -4.19 -4.49
C VAL A 143 -7.41 -5.65 -4.90
N LYS A 144 -6.95 -6.04 -6.11
CA LYS A 144 -7.14 -7.37 -6.71
C LYS A 144 -8.62 -7.79 -6.77
N HIS A 145 -9.50 -6.83 -7.03
CA HIS A 145 -10.94 -7.03 -7.04
C HIS A 145 -11.54 -6.62 -8.39
N PHE A 146 -11.91 -7.62 -9.19
CA PHE A 146 -12.45 -7.47 -10.53
C PHE A 146 -13.94 -7.76 -10.53
N THR A 147 -14.75 -6.73 -10.32
CA THR A 147 -16.24 -6.82 -10.36
C THR A 147 -16.82 -6.33 -11.67
N ALA A 148 -16.02 -5.64 -12.47
CA ALA A 148 -16.43 -5.11 -13.75
C ALA A 148 -16.57 -6.21 -14.82
N SER A 149 -17.20 -5.88 -15.94
CA SER A 149 -17.28 -6.76 -17.09
C SER A 149 -15.87 -7.15 -17.58
N TYR A 150 -15.78 -8.28 -18.28
CA TYR A 150 -14.50 -8.75 -18.88
C TYR A 150 -13.80 -7.65 -19.70
N SER A 151 -14.56 -6.92 -20.52
CA SER A 151 -14.03 -5.84 -21.36
C SER A 151 -13.45 -4.70 -20.53
N ALA A 152 -14.13 -4.28 -19.46
CA ALA A 152 -13.65 -3.23 -18.57
C ALA A 152 -12.40 -3.66 -17.78
N SER A 153 -12.39 -4.88 -17.25
CA SER A 153 -11.23 -5.44 -16.56
C SER A 153 -10.02 -5.57 -17.49
N ARG A 154 -10.25 -5.97 -18.75
CA ARG A 154 -9.18 -6.03 -19.77
C ARG A 154 -8.64 -4.63 -20.10
N ALA A 155 -9.50 -3.62 -20.22
CA ALA A 155 -9.09 -2.24 -20.45
C ALA A 155 -8.22 -1.71 -19.30
N ALA A 156 -8.60 -1.96 -18.06
CA ALA A 156 -7.80 -1.60 -16.88
C ALA A 156 -6.42 -2.29 -16.88
N LEU A 157 -6.36 -3.58 -17.23
CA LEU A 157 -5.10 -4.29 -17.36
C LEU A 157 -4.21 -3.72 -18.47
N LEU A 158 -4.79 -3.37 -19.62
CA LEU A 158 -4.04 -2.77 -20.73
C LEU A 158 -3.43 -1.42 -20.34
N GLU A 159 -4.17 -0.62 -19.57
CA GLU A 159 -3.67 0.67 -19.05
C GLU A 159 -2.51 0.47 -18.09
N ALA A 160 -2.63 -0.45 -17.13
CA ALA A 160 -1.54 -0.81 -16.22
C ALA A 160 -0.29 -1.28 -16.99
N TRP A 161 -0.46 -2.05 -18.07
CA TRP A 161 0.66 -2.51 -18.88
C TRP A 161 1.42 -1.41 -19.60
N LYS A 162 0.79 -0.27 -19.90
CA LYS A 162 1.50 0.90 -20.46
C LYS A 162 2.52 1.42 -19.44
N MET A 163 2.09 1.61 -18.19
CA MET A 163 2.95 2.04 -17.09
C MET A 163 4.07 1.02 -16.83
N PHE A 164 3.76 -0.27 -16.77
CA PHE A 164 4.77 -1.31 -16.55
C PHE A 164 5.82 -1.34 -17.67
N ARG A 165 5.43 -1.15 -18.93
CA ARG A 165 6.36 -1.05 -20.05
C ARG A 165 7.26 0.17 -19.94
N MET A 166 6.72 1.33 -19.61
CA MET A 166 7.48 2.56 -19.43
C MET A 166 8.53 2.41 -18.32
N ARG A 167 8.14 1.87 -17.17
CA ARG A 167 9.06 1.63 -16.04
C ARG A 167 10.11 0.57 -16.38
N ARG A 168 9.75 -0.43 -17.16
CA ARG A 168 10.71 -1.44 -17.65
C ARG A 168 11.75 -0.80 -18.56
N VAL A 169 11.34 0.02 -19.53
CA VAL A 169 12.27 0.72 -20.41
C VAL A 169 13.22 1.59 -19.60
N TRP A 170 12.71 2.35 -18.64
CA TRP A 170 13.53 3.13 -17.73
C TRP A 170 14.55 2.26 -16.97
N MET A 171 14.11 1.14 -16.39
CA MET A 171 14.99 0.22 -15.65
C MET A 171 16.08 -0.38 -16.56
N VAL A 172 15.71 -0.74 -17.78
CA VAL A 172 16.66 -1.24 -18.77
C VAL A 172 17.72 -0.20 -19.10
N GLN A 173 17.31 1.02 -19.40
CA GLN A 173 18.24 2.09 -19.80
C GLN A 173 19.12 2.55 -18.63
N SER A 174 18.55 2.65 -17.43
CA SER A 174 19.26 3.21 -16.28
C SER A 174 20.15 2.21 -15.55
N PHE A 175 19.85 0.92 -15.63
CA PHE A 175 20.56 -0.12 -14.89
C PHE A 175 21.02 -1.28 -15.75
N CYS A 176 20.09 -2.00 -16.42
CA CYS A 176 20.44 -3.26 -17.05
C CYS A 176 21.46 -3.08 -18.18
N GLN A 177 21.24 -2.10 -19.05
CA GLN A 177 22.09 -1.85 -20.19
C GLN A 177 23.50 -1.39 -19.79
N PRO A 178 23.69 -0.40 -18.91
CA PRO A 178 25.02 -0.01 -18.43
C PRO A 178 25.78 -1.14 -17.75
N VAL A 179 25.11 -1.94 -16.90
CA VAL A 179 25.74 -3.09 -16.26
C VAL A 179 26.18 -4.15 -17.28
N TYR A 180 25.32 -4.41 -18.26
CA TYR A 180 25.64 -5.34 -19.34
C TYR A 180 26.85 -4.88 -20.16
N GLU A 181 26.92 -3.60 -20.50
CA GLU A 181 28.05 -3.04 -21.27
C GLU A 181 29.39 -3.17 -20.55
N GLU A 182 29.42 -2.92 -19.24
CA GLU A 182 30.62 -3.11 -18.42
C GLU A 182 30.98 -4.59 -18.28
N TRP A 183 30.00 -5.46 -18.06
CA TRP A 183 30.23 -6.91 -18.02
C TRP A 183 30.77 -7.42 -19.36
N LEU A 184 30.20 -6.97 -20.48
CA LEU A 184 30.64 -7.37 -21.83
C LEU A 184 32.09 -6.90 -22.08
N ALA A 185 32.41 -5.64 -21.71
CA ALA A 185 33.75 -5.11 -21.85
C ALA A 185 34.77 -5.94 -21.05
N GLU A 186 34.44 -6.34 -19.81
CA GLU A 186 35.28 -7.22 -19.03
C GLU A 186 35.43 -8.61 -19.64
N ALA A 187 34.33 -9.18 -20.17
CA ALA A 187 34.36 -10.50 -20.80
C ALA A 187 35.23 -10.53 -22.07
N VAL A 188 35.17 -9.47 -22.88
CA VAL A 188 36.03 -9.30 -24.06
C VAL A 188 37.49 -9.09 -23.65
N ALA A 189 37.75 -8.24 -22.66
CA ALA A 189 39.11 -7.99 -22.15
C ALA A 189 39.78 -9.26 -21.60
N LYS A 190 38.99 -10.12 -20.95
CA LYS A 190 39.47 -11.43 -20.44
C LYS A 190 39.51 -12.54 -21.49
N GLY A 191 39.19 -12.24 -22.75
CA GLY A 191 39.19 -13.20 -23.84
C GLY A 191 38.09 -14.26 -23.76
N ARG A 192 37.07 -14.09 -22.93
CA ARG A 192 35.92 -15.01 -22.82
C ARG A 192 34.98 -14.92 -24.02
N ILE A 193 34.91 -13.71 -24.60
CA ILE A 193 34.09 -13.41 -25.77
C ILE A 193 35.01 -12.77 -26.82
N GLN A 194 34.95 -13.29 -28.04
CA GLN A 194 35.66 -12.70 -29.16
C GLN A 194 34.78 -11.66 -29.84
N ALA A 195 35.16 -10.39 -29.70
CA ALA A 195 34.46 -9.24 -30.28
C ALA A 195 35.47 -8.35 -31.04
N PRO A 196 35.80 -8.68 -32.30
CA PRO A 196 36.78 -7.90 -33.05
C PRO A 196 36.40 -6.43 -33.19
N GLY A 197 37.34 -5.53 -32.87
CA GLY A 197 37.13 -4.09 -32.93
C GLY A 197 36.32 -3.48 -31.79
N PHE A 198 36.08 -4.21 -30.73
CA PHE A 198 35.26 -3.75 -29.58
C PHE A 198 35.88 -2.52 -28.87
N PHE A 199 37.19 -2.50 -28.68
CA PHE A 199 37.89 -1.40 -28.02
C PHE A 199 38.44 -0.35 -28.99
N GLU A 200 38.51 -0.68 -30.28
CA GLU A 200 39.13 0.15 -31.31
C GLU A 200 38.14 1.12 -31.94
N ASP A 201 36.89 0.66 -32.13
CA ASP A 201 35.85 1.39 -32.86
C ASP A 201 34.59 1.54 -32.01
N PRO A 202 34.21 2.78 -31.59
CA PRO A 202 32.99 3.04 -30.83
C PRO A 202 31.70 2.54 -31.50
N ALA A 203 31.63 2.56 -32.84
CA ALA A 203 30.45 2.08 -33.55
C ALA A 203 30.32 0.56 -33.47
N ARG A 204 31.44 -0.16 -33.55
CA ARG A 204 31.47 -1.61 -33.35
C ARG A 204 31.15 -1.98 -31.90
N ARG A 205 31.69 -1.23 -30.94
CA ARG A 205 31.33 -1.41 -29.53
C ARG A 205 29.83 -1.27 -29.32
N ALA A 206 29.21 -0.20 -29.84
CA ALA A 206 27.77 0.01 -29.75
C ALA A 206 26.97 -1.16 -30.39
N ALA A 207 27.43 -1.68 -31.53
CA ALA A 207 26.79 -2.82 -32.18
C ALA A 207 26.90 -4.10 -31.33
N TRP A 208 28.05 -4.37 -30.72
CA TRP A 208 28.23 -5.51 -29.81
C TRP A 208 27.41 -5.38 -28.51
N CYS A 209 27.26 -4.16 -27.98
CA CYS A 209 26.47 -3.85 -26.79
C CYS A 209 24.96 -3.85 -27.04
N GLY A 210 24.52 -3.95 -28.30
CA GLY A 210 23.10 -4.01 -28.65
C GLY A 210 22.42 -5.24 -28.07
N ALA A 211 21.55 -5.07 -27.08
CA ALA A 211 20.84 -6.14 -26.41
C ALA A 211 19.33 -5.93 -26.47
N LYS A 212 18.60 -7.03 -26.62
CA LYS A 212 17.15 -7.06 -26.51
C LYS A 212 16.73 -7.57 -25.13
N TRP A 213 16.02 -6.73 -24.40
CA TRP A 213 15.59 -7.02 -23.04
C TRP A 213 14.15 -7.50 -23.03
N TYR A 214 13.94 -8.75 -22.64
CA TYR A 214 12.63 -9.35 -22.52
C TYR A 214 12.23 -9.40 -21.06
N GLY A 215 11.07 -8.86 -20.75
CA GLY A 215 10.46 -9.00 -19.43
C GLY A 215 9.16 -9.81 -19.53
N PRO A 216 8.47 -10.06 -18.41
CA PRO A 216 7.18 -10.73 -18.42
C PRO A 216 6.24 -10.09 -19.44
N SER A 217 5.55 -10.90 -20.23
CA SER A 217 4.52 -10.46 -21.15
C SER A 217 3.17 -10.41 -20.44
N GLN A 218 2.23 -9.68 -21.01
CA GLN A 218 0.85 -9.75 -20.57
C GLN A 218 0.34 -11.18 -20.77
N GLY A 219 -0.25 -11.77 -19.72
CA GLY A 219 -0.87 -13.09 -19.84
C GLY A 219 -2.07 -13.06 -20.79
N HIS A 220 -2.25 -14.12 -21.54
CA HIS A 220 -3.44 -14.31 -22.35
C HIS A 220 -4.62 -14.69 -21.46
N LEU A 221 -5.68 -13.90 -21.49
CA LEU A 221 -6.91 -14.20 -20.75
C LEU A 221 -7.80 -15.18 -21.54
N ASN A 222 -7.81 -15.06 -22.85
CA ASN A 222 -8.48 -15.98 -23.75
C ASN A 222 -7.65 -16.16 -25.03
N PRO A 223 -6.79 -17.19 -25.09
CA PRO A 223 -5.87 -17.37 -26.22
C PRO A 223 -6.58 -17.60 -27.55
N LEU A 224 -7.77 -18.21 -27.55
CA LEU A 224 -8.54 -18.44 -28.77
C LEU A 224 -9.08 -17.17 -29.40
N GLN A 225 -9.62 -16.26 -28.59
CA GLN A 225 -10.11 -14.97 -29.10
C GLN A 225 -8.97 -14.03 -29.51
N GLU A 226 -7.82 -14.13 -28.86
CA GLU A 226 -6.65 -13.32 -29.20
C GLU A 226 -5.94 -13.81 -30.46
N ALA A 227 -6.01 -15.10 -30.77
CA ALA A 227 -5.46 -15.68 -31.99
C ALA A 227 -6.32 -15.42 -33.22
N THR A 228 -7.60 -15.09 -33.04
CA THR A 228 -8.56 -14.83 -34.13
C THR A 228 -8.79 -13.35 -34.41
N ALA A 229 -8.22 -12.45 -33.60
CA ALA A 229 -8.33 -10.99 -33.76
C ALA A 229 -7.05 -10.42 -34.39
#